data_8b91e9293c14cf8d643514a7d07abc42
#
_entry.id   8b91e9293c14cf8d643514a7d07abc42
#
_cell.length_a   1.000
_cell.length_b   1.000
_cell.length_c   1.000
_cell.angle_alpha   90.00
_cell.angle_beta   90.00
_cell.angle_gamma   90.00
#
_symmetry.space_group_name_H-M   'P 1'
#
loop_
_entity.id
_entity.type
_entity.pdbx_description
1 polymer ?
#
loop_
_entity_poly.entity_id
_entity_poly.type
_entity_poly.pdbx_seq_one_letter_code
_entity_poly.pdbx_strand_id
1 'polypeptide(L)'
;MKKQKCLFVTIAGLPNAGKSTLINSVVGKKIAIVTPKAQTTRTPIRGITIYGNTQIIFTDSPGIFSAKTKLEKSLVRSAWSVIRGNDITLLIVDISNYLKNIEKIKTILARLQHVKDKCILVINKIDLVKKTELKIGHVHLNLLYKFEKIFTISALKSDGLSDLISYLSEIAPANPWFYKEEQITDSSMSFLSAEVTREKLFLNLYKELPYSIAVITEHIQKNEDKSLIIKQIIFALRHSHKKIVLGKDGGNIKKIGIEARVELEKLFECKVHLFLFVKVRYWIEHLGEYMLDV
;
A
#
# COMPACT_ATOMS: atom_id res chain seq x y z
N MET A 1 -22.74 27.17 6.24
CA MET A 1 -21.93 26.06 5.67
C MET A 1 -20.89 25.65 6.70
N LYS A 2 -20.77 24.35 7.02
CA LYS A 2 -19.68 23.85 7.88
C LYS A 2 -18.35 24.09 7.17
N LYS A 3 -17.36 24.66 7.87
CA LYS A 3 -15.99 24.86 7.31
C LYS A 3 -15.42 23.52 6.88
N GLN A 4 -14.83 23.48 5.69
CA GLN A 4 -14.09 22.31 5.21
C GLN A 4 -12.92 22.01 6.14
N LYS A 5 -12.60 20.73 6.28
CA LYS A 5 -11.45 20.24 7.02
C LYS A 5 -10.63 19.31 6.11
N CYS A 6 -9.34 19.26 6.31
CA CYS A 6 -8.45 18.35 5.59
C CYS A 6 -7.35 17.85 6.52
N LEU A 7 -7.05 16.53 6.45
CA LEU A 7 -6.06 15.88 7.29
C LEU A 7 -5.18 14.96 6.46
N PHE A 8 -3.87 15.10 6.60
CA PHE A 8 -2.88 14.20 6.01
C PHE A 8 -2.42 13.16 7.02
N VAL A 9 -2.58 11.88 6.67
CA VAL A 9 -2.35 10.73 7.54
C VAL A 9 -1.37 9.78 6.91
N THR A 10 -0.23 9.53 7.55
CA THR A 10 0.71 8.48 7.13
C THR A 10 0.40 7.17 7.80
N ILE A 11 0.32 6.09 7.04
CA ILE A 11 0.22 4.73 7.57
C ILE A 11 1.62 4.12 7.61
N ALA A 12 2.15 3.94 8.83
CA ALA A 12 3.47 3.36 9.09
C ALA A 12 3.33 1.99 9.75
N GLY A 13 4.32 1.13 9.61
CA GLY A 13 4.35 -0.17 10.27
C GLY A 13 5.23 -1.19 9.55
N LEU A 14 5.37 -2.36 10.15
CA LEU A 14 6.12 -3.47 9.56
C LEU A 14 5.49 -3.96 8.24
N PRO A 15 6.25 -4.65 7.37
CA PRO A 15 5.67 -5.38 6.26
C PRO A 15 4.56 -6.32 6.73
N ASN A 16 3.50 -6.46 5.93
CA ASN A 16 2.33 -7.33 6.19
C ASN A 16 1.52 -6.97 7.45
N ALA A 17 1.70 -5.80 8.05
CA ALA A 17 0.86 -5.32 9.15
C ALA A 17 -0.57 -4.97 8.71
N GLY A 18 -0.82 -4.83 7.41
CA GLY A 18 -2.14 -4.53 6.82
C GLY A 18 -2.33 -3.08 6.39
N LYS A 19 -1.23 -2.34 6.11
CA LYS A 19 -1.27 -0.94 5.65
C LYS A 19 -2.10 -0.75 4.37
N SER A 20 -1.74 -1.49 3.31
CA SER A 20 -2.44 -1.44 2.02
C SER A 20 -3.88 -1.97 2.11
N THR A 21 -4.15 -2.92 3.01
CA THR A 21 -5.51 -3.38 3.29
C THR A 21 -6.33 -2.28 3.94
N LEU A 22 -5.76 -1.57 4.93
CA LEU A 22 -6.43 -0.47 5.60
C LEU A 22 -6.81 0.63 4.60
N ILE A 23 -5.87 1.07 3.75
CA ILE A 23 -6.16 2.14 2.79
C ILE A 23 -7.25 1.74 1.79
N ASN A 24 -7.22 0.51 1.27
CA ASN A 24 -8.28 0.00 0.40
C ASN A 24 -9.65 -0.02 1.09
N SER A 25 -9.68 -0.43 2.37
CA SER A 25 -10.93 -0.52 3.14
C SER A 25 -11.52 0.85 3.48
N VAL A 26 -10.68 1.85 3.82
CA VAL A 26 -11.17 3.21 4.12
C VAL A 26 -11.59 3.97 2.87
N VAL A 27 -10.97 3.69 1.72
CA VAL A 27 -11.33 4.28 0.42
C VAL A 27 -12.54 3.58 -0.21
N GLY A 28 -12.79 2.32 0.15
CA GLY A 28 -13.87 1.50 -0.42
C GLY A 28 -13.59 0.95 -1.82
N LYS A 29 -12.38 1.19 -2.37
CA LYS A 29 -11.92 0.65 -3.65
C LYS A 29 -10.47 0.19 -3.54
N LYS A 30 -10.08 -0.75 -4.40
CA LYS A 30 -8.70 -1.26 -4.43
C LYS A 30 -7.79 -0.31 -5.19
N ILE A 31 -7.05 0.51 -4.47
CA ILE A 31 -6.04 1.44 -5.02
C ILE A 31 -4.61 0.99 -4.74
N ALA A 32 -4.41 0.15 -3.73
CA ALA A 32 -3.12 -0.42 -3.35
C ALA A 32 -3.14 -1.95 -3.47
N ILE A 33 -2.06 -2.52 -3.93
CA ILE A 33 -1.94 -3.99 -4.07
C ILE A 33 -1.68 -4.65 -2.72
N VAL A 34 -2.24 -5.84 -2.55
CA VAL A 34 -2.14 -6.60 -1.31
C VAL A 34 -1.63 -8.00 -1.61
N THR A 35 -0.50 -8.38 -1.03
CA THR A 35 0.04 -9.74 -1.11
C THR A 35 0.54 -10.23 0.24
N PRO A 36 0.61 -11.56 0.47
CA PRO A 36 1.21 -12.11 1.68
C PRO A 36 2.74 -11.93 1.75
N LYS A 37 3.38 -11.50 0.65
CA LYS A 37 4.82 -11.28 0.57
C LYS A 37 5.19 -9.93 1.15
N ALA A 38 6.33 -9.86 1.82
CA ALA A 38 6.86 -8.59 2.32
C ALA A 38 7.23 -7.64 1.16
N GLN A 39 7.35 -6.34 1.45
CA GLN A 39 7.79 -5.32 0.49
C GLN A 39 6.88 -5.21 -0.76
N THR A 40 5.57 -5.41 -0.58
CA THR A 40 4.59 -5.29 -1.66
C THR A 40 4.50 -3.84 -2.13
N THR A 41 4.34 -2.88 -1.22
CA THR A 41 4.32 -1.44 -1.54
C THR A 41 5.75 -0.96 -1.77
N ARG A 42 6.02 -0.42 -2.95
CA ARG A 42 7.33 0.15 -3.32
C ARG A 42 7.29 1.67 -3.40
N THR A 43 6.19 2.21 -3.87
CA THR A 43 5.92 3.64 -4.01
C THR A 43 4.82 4.02 -3.03
N PRO A 44 4.91 5.16 -2.34
CA PRO A 44 3.80 5.65 -1.53
C PRO A 44 2.55 5.85 -2.39
N ILE A 45 1.41 5.37 -1.92
CA ILE A 45 0.11 5.51 -2.59
C ILE A 45 -0.78 6.36 -1.70
N ARG A 46 -1.44 7.36 -2.26
CA ARG A 46 -2.44 8.15 -1.54
C ARG A 46 -3.84 7.64 -1.80
N GLY A 47 -4.57 7.45 -0.71
CA GLY A 47 -5.99 7.16 -0.71
C GLY A 47 -6.76 8.31 -0.10
N ILE A 48 -7.78 8.76 -0.79
CA ILE A 48 -8.58 9.93 -0.43
C ILE A 48 -9.97 9.43 -0.05
N THR A 49 -10.45 9.84 1.11
CA THR A 49 -11.82 9.58 1.56
C THR A 49 -12.43 10.83 2.18
N ILE A 50 -13.75 10.93 2.11
CA ILE A 50 -14.49 12.05 2.68
C ILE A 50 -15.44 11.52 3.75
N TYR A 51 -15.39 12.15 4.92
CA TYR A 51 -16.28 11.89 6.02
C TYR A 51 -16.92 13.20 6.49
N GLY A 52 -18.20 13.39 6.20
CA GLY A 52 -18.91 14.64 6.43
C GLY A 52 -18.28 15.82 5.67
N ASN A 53 -17.74 16.80 6.38
CA ASN A 53 -17.03 17.95 5.80
C ASN A 53 -15.50 17.81 5.80
N THR A 54 -14.98 16.63 6.10
CA THR A 54 -13.55 16.36 6.23
C THR A 54 -13.07 15.48 5.10
N GLN A 55 -12.03 15.94 4.39
CA GLN A 55 -11.24 15.12 3.48
C GLN A 55 -10.06 14.55 4.25
N ILE A 56 -9.91 13.22 4.25
CA ILE A 56 -8.78 12.53 4.90
C ILE A 56 -7.94 11.89 3.79
N ILE A 57 -6.66 12.25 3.76
CA ILE A 57 -5.70 11.79 2.76
C ILE A 57 -4.74 10.83 3.45
N PHE A 58 -4.93 9.54 3.21
CA PHE A 58 -4.06 8.49 3.72
C PHE A 58 -2.90 8.24 2.76
N THR A 59 -1.69 8.16 3.28
CA THR A 59 -0.52 7.76 2.50
C THR A 59 -0.05 6.38 2.98
N ASP A 60 -0.20 5.35 2.12
CA ASP A 60 0.41 4.03 2.34
C ASP A 60 1.91 4.14 2.09
N SER A 61 2.72 3.86 3.09
CA SER A 61 4.17 3.87 2.96
C SER A 61 4.72 2.46 2.79
N PRO A 62 5.87 2.28 2.11
CA PRO A 62 6.61 1.04 2.19
C PRO A 62 6.81 0.60 3.64
N GLY A 63 6.78 -0.71 3.89
CA GLY A 63 6.99 -1.23 5.25
C GLY A 63 8.35 -0.83 5.81
N ILE A 64 8.41 -0.53 7.12
CA ILE A 64 9.66 -0.22 7.82
C ILE A 64 10.30 -1.53 8.27
N PHE A 65 11.53 -1.79 7.83
CA PHE A 65 12.28 -3.01 8.14
C PHE A 65 13.80 -2.75 8.11
N SER A 66 14.59 -3.73 8.56
CA SER A 66 16.04 -3.67 8.44
C SER A 66 16.48 -3.94 7.00
N ALA A 67 16.93 -2.91 6.31
CA ALA A 67 17.25 -2.94 4.88
C ALA A 67 18.68 -3.47 4.64
N LYS A 68 18.83 -4.46 3.75
CA LYS A 68 20.11 -5.06 3.37
C LYS A 68 20.55 -4.66 1.96
N THR A 69 19.61 -4.65 1.02
CA THR A 69 19.89 -4.34 -0.40
C THR A 69 19.71 -2.85 -0.71
N LYS A 70 20.21 -2.41 -1.88
CA LYS A 70 20.04 -1.03 -2.39
C LYS A 70 18.56 -0.66 -2.55
N LEU A 71 17.77 -1.58 -3.10
CA LEU A 71 16.31 -1.41 -3.22
C LEU A 71 15.64 -1.24 -1.84
N GLU A 72 15.96 -2.12 -0.89
CA GLU A 72 15.39 -2.06 0.45
C GLU A 72 15.74 -0.77 1.20
N LYS A 73 16.98 -0.29 1.06
CA LYS A 73 17.40 1.01 1.63
C LYS A 73 16.60 2.17 1.05
N SER A 74 16.31 2.14 -0.26
CA SER A 74 15.47 3.13 -0.93
C SER A 74 14.04 3.11 -0.39
N LEU A 75 13.43 1.91 -0.25
CA LEU A 75 12.08 1.74 0.30
C LEU A 75 11.96 2.30 1.72
N VAL A 76 12.89 1.93 2.61
CA VAL A 76 12.88 2.42 4.00
C VAL A 76 13.10 3.94 4.07
N ARG A 77 13.95 4.50 3.20
CA ARG A 77 14.14 5.97 3.11
C ARG A 77 12.85 6.65 2.67
N SER A 78 12.18 6.14 1.65
CA SER A 78 10.88 6.63 1.20
C SER A 78 9.82 6.60 2.31
N ALA A 79 9.72 5.49 3.06
CA ALA A 79 8.81 5.40 4.21
C ALA A 79 9.04 6.51 5.24
N TRP A 80 10.28 6.77 5.60
CA TRP A 80 10.62 7.83 6.57
C TRP A 80 10.43 9.24 6.03
N SER A 81 10.60 9.48 4.73
CA SER A 81 10.31 10.80 4.14
C SER A 81 8.83 11.14 4.20
N VAL A 82 7.97 10.16 3.94
CA VAL A 82 6.50 10.34 4.03
C VAL A 82 6.05 10.64 5.45
N ILE A 83 6.62 9.95 6.47
CA ILE A 83 6.26 10.17 7.88
C ILE A 83 6.51 11.62 8.30
N ARG A 84 7.56 12.25 7.82
CA ARG A 84 7.95 13.61 8.23
C ARG A 84 7.11 14.74 7.63
N GLY A 85 6.25 14.46 6.70
CA GLY A 85 5.53 15.47 5.91
C GLY A 85 4.02 15.55 6.16
N ASN A 86 3.47 14.78 7.11
CA ASN A 86 2.04 14.68 7.35
C ASN A 86 1.64 15.12 8.76
N ASP A 87 0.34 15.34 9.00
CA ASP A 87 -0.18 15.83 10.28
C ASP A 87 -0.17 14.75 11.36
N ILE A 88 -0.38 13.50 10.99
CA ILE A 88 -0.54 12.36 11.90
C ILE A 88 0.11 11.09 11.31
N THR A 89 0.72 10.31 12.19
CA THR A 89 1.19 8.95 11.87
C THR A 89 0.31 7.90 12.53
N LEU A 90 -0.28 7.01 11.72
CA LEU A 90 -0.90 5.78 12.20
C LEU A 90 0.15 4.67 12.21
N LEU A 91 0.59 4.24 13.38
CA LEU A 91 1.42 3.04 13.50
C LEU A 91 0.52 1.81 13.54
N ILE A 92 0.47 1.05 12.44
CA ILE A 92 -0.31 -0.19 12.36
C ILE A 92 0.52 -1.39 12.81
N VAL A 93 -0.04 -2.18 13.72
CA VAL A 93 0.60 -3.39 14.29
C VAL A 93 -0.32 -4.58 14.10
N ASP A 94 0.23 -5.66 13.50
CA ASP A 94 -0.43 -6.97 13.42
C ASP A 94 -0.39 -7.65 14.79
N ILE A 95 -1.54 -7.70 15.48
CA ILE A 95 -1.62 -8.27 16.83
C ILE A 95 -1.32 -9.76 16.87
N SER A 96 -1.60 -10.51 15.81
CA SER A 96 -1.36 -11.95 15.74
C SER A 96 0.13 -12.32 15.75
N ASN A 97 1.00 -11.38 15.39
CA ASN A 97 2.44 -11.58 15.25
C ASN A 97 3.29 -10.55 16.02
N TYR A 98 2.69 -9.70 16.88
CA TYR A 98 3.38 -8.58 17.50
C TYR A 98 4.52 -9.02 18.42
N LEU A 99 4.35 -10.10 19.20
CA LEU A 99 5.40 -10.62 20.11
C LEU A 99 6.65 -11.04 19.34
N LYS A 100 6.48 -11.73 18.21
CA LYS A 100 7.60 -12.13 17.34
C LYS A 100 8.34 -10.95 16.73
N ASN A 101 7.69 -9.80 16.67
CA ASN A 101 8.21 -8.59 16.03
C ASN A 101 8.44 -7.43 17.01
N ILE A 102 8.36 -7.68 18.31
CA ILE A 102 8.38 -6.64 19.34
C ILE A 102 9.62 -5.75 19.26
N GLU A 103 10.79 -6.32 19.04
CA GLU A 103 12.05 -5.55 18.94
C GLU A 103 12.08 -4.66 17.69
N LYS A 104 11.49 -5.11 16.59
CA LYS A 104 11.34 -4.27 15.38
C LYS A 104 10.34 -3.13 15.63
N ILE A 105 9.26 -3.40 16.36
CA ILE A 105 8.27 -2.38 16.75
C ILE A 105 8.95 -1.33 17.65
N LYS A 106 9.71 -1.74 18.68
CA LYS A 106 10.49 -0.84 19.53
C LYS A 106 11.45 0.03 18.73
N THR A 107 12.12 -0.55 17.73
CA THR A 107 13.02 0.20 16.83
C THR A 107 12.27 1.30 16.04
N ILE A 108 11.05 1.02 15.59
CA ILE A 108 10.22 2.01 14.92
C ILE A 108 9.80 3.11 15.90
N LEU A 109 9.33 2.73 17.09
CA LEU A 109 8.90 3.67 18.13
C LEU A 109 10.02 4.60 18.58
N ALA A 110 11.23 4.07 18.79
CA ALA A 110 12.39 4.87 19.12
C ALA A 110 12.71 5.96 18.09
N ARG A 111 12.49 5.69 16.81
CA ARG A 111 12.65 6.69 15.75
C ARG A 111 11.48 7.68 15.68
N LEU A 112 10.25 7.23 15.96
CA LEU A 112 9.06 8.09 15.99
C LEU A 112 9.14 9.13 17.13
N GLN A 113 9.86 8.85 18.22
CA GLN A 113 10.09 9.83 19.30
C GLN A 113 10.79 11.11 18.81
N HIS A 114 11.56 11.05 17.73
CA HIS A 114 12.24 12.20 17.13
C HIS A 114 11.42 12.91 16.04
N VAL A 115 10.20 12.41 15.77
CA VAL A 115 9.25 13.03 14.85
C VAL A 115 8.24 13.82 15.67
N LYS A 116 7.99 15.09 15.30
CA LYS A 116 7.07 15.96 16.04
C LYS A 116 5.59 15.60 15.88
N ASP A 117 5.29 14.64 15.00
CA ASP A 117 3.92 14.32 14.63
C ASP A 117 3.25 13.45 15.70
N LYS A 118 1.95 13.66 15.89
CA LYS A 118 1.12 12.82 16.76
C LYS A 118 1.10 11.41 16.22
N CYS A 119 1.31 10.42 17.09
CA CYS A 119 1.27 9.02 16.75
C CYS A 119 0.04 8.34 17.34
N ILE A 120 -0.75 7.70 16.50
CA ILE A 120 -1.90 6.87 16.87
C ILE A 120 -1.52 5.41 16.64
N LEU A 121 -1.78 4.56 17.63
CA LEU A 121 -1.61 3.11 17.47
C LEU A 121 -2.87 2.49 16.87
N VAL A 122 -2.69 1.71 15.80
CA VAL A 122 -3.76 0.90 15.19
C VAL A 122 -3.41 -0.57 15.34
N ILE A 123 -4.04 -1.24 16.29
CA ILE A 123 -3.91 -2.69 16.50
C ILE A 123 -4.82 -3.39 15.50
N ASN A 124 -4.22 -4.00 14.49
CA ASN A 124 -4.91 -4.62 13.35
C ASN A 124 -4.95 -6.16 13.46
N LYS A 125 -5.81 -6.76 12.66
CA LYS A 125 -6.07 -8.21 12.55
C LYS A 125 -6.65 -8.83 13.83
N ILE A 126 -7.52 -8.07 14.49
CA ILE A 126 -8.21 -8.55 15.70
C ILE A 126 -9.09 -9.79 15.44
N ASP A 127 -9.46 -10.02 14.18
CA ASP A 127 -10.17 -11.20 13.71
C ASP A 127 -9.38 -12.51 13.80
N LEU A 128 -8.04 -12.43 13.99
CA LEU A 128 -7.14 -13.58 14.07
C LEU A 128 -6.76 -13.97 15.50
N VAL A 129 -7.23 -13.24 16.52
CA VAL A 129 -6.85 -13.46 17.93
C VAL A 129 -8.06 -13.52 18.85
N LYS A 130 -7.90 -14.15 20.01
CA LYS A 130 -8.93 -14.17 21.04
C LYS A 130 -8.98 -12.84 21.80
N LYS A 131 -10.13 -12.51 22.38
CA LYS A 131 -10.32 -11.27 23.18
C LYS A 131 -9.31 -11.12 24.32
N THR A 132 -8.88 -12.22 24.94
CA THR A 132 -7.88 -12.24 26.00
C THR A 132 -6.49 -11.84 25.48
N GLU A 133 -6.07 -12.39 24.34
CA GLU A 133 -4.80 -12.06 23.68
C GLU A 133 -4.79 -10.59 23.21
N LEU A 134 -5.91 -10.11 22.69
CA LEU A 134 -6.07 -8.71 22.30
C LEU A 134 -5.90 -7.77 23.50
N LYS A 135 -6.51 -8.07 24.64
CA LYS A 135 -6.36 -7.26 25.88
C LYS A 135 -4.91 -7.21 26.35
N ILE A 136 -4.22 -8.34 26.39
CA ILE A 136 -2.81 -8.43 26.80
C ILE A 136 -1.94 -7.61 25.82
N GLY A 137 -2.13 -7.80 24.52
CA GLY A 137 -1.38 -7.07 23.49
C GLY A 137 -1.63 -5.57 23.53
N HIS A 138 -2.87 -5.15 23.75
CA HIS A 138 -3.23 -3.74 23.90
C HIS A 138 -2.47 -3.09 25.07
N VAL A 139 -2.51 -3.70 26.26
CA VAL A 139 -1.79 -3.19 27.46
C VAL A 139 -0.29 -3.15 27.19
N HIS A 140 0.28 -4.23 26.66
CA HIS A 140 1.71 -4.32 26.40
C HIS A 140 2.19 -3.24 25.40
N LEU A 141 1.49 -3.06 24.28
CA LEU A 141 1.85 -2.05 23.28
C LEU A 141 1.69 -0.63 23.80
N ASN A 142 0.67 -0.37 24.63
CA ASN A 142 0.45 0.94 25.24
C ASN A 142 1.58 1.34 26.20
N LEU A 143 2.25 0.39 26.85
CA LEU A 143 3.38 0.63 27.74
C LEU A 143 4.67 1.00 26.99
N LEU A 144 4.76 0.71 25.68
CA LEU A 144 5.98 0.94 24.90
C LEU A 144 6.18 2.40 24.46
N TYR A 145 5.07 3.15 24.34
CA TYR A 145 5.10 4.51 23.79
C TYR A 145 3.85 5.28 24.20
N LYS A 146 3.97 6.60 24.36
CA LYS A 146 2.83 7.49 24.65
C LYS A 146 2.09 7.80 23.35
N PHE A 147 1.10 6.97 23.01
CA PHE A 147 0.23 7.21 21.86
C PHE A 147 -0.84 8.27 22.16
N GLU A 148 -1.22 9.06 21.17
CA GLU A 148 -2.35 10.01 21.25
C GLU A 148 -3.68 9.27 21.47
N LYS A 149 -3.86 8.17 20.74
CA LYS A 149 -5.04 7.29 20.80
C LYS A 149 -4.67 5.88 20.36
N ILE A 150 -5.46 4.90 20.78
CA ILE A 150 -5.30 3.51 20.36
C ILE A 150 -6.63 3.01 19.78
N PHE A 151 -6.57 2.43 18.58
CA PHE A 151 -7.69 1.77 17.92
C PHE A 151 -7.42 0.29 17.72
N THR A 152 -8.45 -0.53 17.85
CA THR A 152 -8.42 -1.96 17.55
C THR A 152 -9.31 -2.23 16.36
N ILE A 153 -8.73 -2.78 15.27
CA ILE A 153 -9.44 -2.95 14.00
C ILE A 153 -9.20 -4.31 13.37
N SER A 154 -10.11 -4.70 12.47
CA SER A 154 -9.80 -5.62 11.39
C SER A 154 -9.96 -4.88 10.07
N ALA A 155 -8.83 -4.49 9.47
CA ALA A 155 -8.85 -3.81 8.18
C ALA A 155 -9.50 -4.68 7.08
N LEU A 156 -9.37 -6.01 7.19
CA LEU A 156 -9.96 -6.95 6.23
C LEU A 156 -11.49 -7.04 6.33
N LYS A 157 -12.02 -6.98 7.57
CA LYS A 157 -13.46 -7.07 7.84
C LYS A 157 -14.13 -5.72 8.02
N SER A 158 -13.36 -4.63 7.94
CA SER A 158 -13.81 -3.25 8.20
C SER A 158 -14.31 -3.01 9.64
N ASP A 159 -13.98 -3.89 10.59
CA ASP A 159 -14.35 -3.71 11.99
C ASP A 159 -13.50 -2.57 12.61
N GLY A 160 -14.14 -1.67 13.39
CA GLY A 160 -13.49 -0.57 14.10
C GLY A 160 -13.00 0.58 13.19
N LEU A 161 -13.26 0.54 11.87
CA LEU A 161 -12.83 1.60 10.94
C LEU A 161 -13.66 2.87 11.12
N SER A 162 -14.96 2.75 11.41
CA SER A 162 -15.85 3.89 11.63
C SER A 162 -15.34 4.79 12.76
N ASP A 163 -14.91 4.20 13.88
CA ASP A 163 -14.42 4.92 15.05
C ASP A 163 -13.09 5.62 14.74
N LEU A 164 -12.20 4.95 14.01
CA LEU A 164 -10.94 5.53 13.54
C LEU A 164 -11.19 6.74 12.63
N ILE A 165 -12.05 6.61 11.63
CA ILE A 165 -12.36 7.68 10.67
C ILE A 165 -13.07 8.85 11.35
N SER A 166 -14.02 8.57 12.25
CA SER A 166 -14.73 9.58 13.03
C SER A 166 -13.76 10.42 13.86
N TYR A 167 -12.85 9.76 14.58
CA TYR A 167 -11.83 10.45 15.38
C TYR A 167 -10.88 11.28 14.51
N LEU A 168 -10.40 10.76 13.38
CA LEU A 168 -9.55 11.51 12.45
C LEU A 168 -10.28 12.75 11.90
N SER A 169 -11.57 12.64 11.61
CA SER A 169 -12.40 13.77 11.18
C SER A 169 -12.58 14.81 12.30
N GLU A 170 -12.70 14.38 13.56
CA GLU A 170 -12.83 15.29 14.71
C GLU A 170 -11.59 16.17 14.87
N ILE A 171 -10.40 15.56 14.84
CA ILE A 171 -9.12 16.26 15.06
C ILE A 171 -8.56 16.98 13.84
N ALA A 172 -9.19 16.81 12.67
CA ALA A 172 -8.76 17.42 11.41
C ALA A 172 -8.81 18.95 11.49
N PRO A 173 -7.74 19.66 11.05
CA PRO A 173 -7.70 21.11 11.01
C PRO A 173 -8.68 21.68 9.97
N ALA A 174 -9.09 22.91 10.19
CA ALA A 174 -9.91 23.67 9.24
C ALA A 174 -9.04 24.11 8.06
N ASN A 175 -9.07 23.34 6.99
CA ASN A 175 -8.37 23.58 5.74
C ASN A 175 -9.30 23.26 4.55
N PRO A 176 -9.15 23.94 3.40
CA PRO A 176 -9.85 23.55 2.17
C PRO A 176 -9.42 22.13 1.73
N TRP A 177 -10.29 21.47 0.98
CA TRP A 177 -9.97 20.19 0.38
C TRP A 177 -8.90 20.33 -0.69
N PHE A 178 -7.96 19.40 -0.73
CA PHE A 178 -6.87 19.35 -1.71
C PHE A 178 -7.27 18.66 -3.02
N TYR A 179 -8.20 17.72 -2.94
CA TYR A 179 -8.64 16.91 -4.07
C TYR A 179 -10.14 17.09 -4.31
N LYS A 180 -10.59 16.79 -5.51
CA LYS A 180 -12.02 16.80 -5.86
C LYS A 180 -12.76 15.74 -5.06
N GLU A 181 -14.07 15.93 -4.88
CA GLU A 181 -14.92 15.05 -4.08
C GLU A 181 -14.94 13.61 -4.58
N GLU A 182 -14.92 13.42 -5.90
CA GLU A 182 -14.97 12.11 -6.55
C GLU A 182 -13.61 11.42 -6.61
N GLN A 183 -12.54 12.11 -6.25
CA GLN A 183 -11.17 11.59 -6.37
C GLN A 183 -10.81 10.72 -5.18
N ILE A 184 -10.52 9.45 -5.43
CA ILE A 184 -10.19 8.44 -4.42
C ILE A 184 -8.67 8.19 -4.29
N THR A 185 -7.87 8.62 -5.27
CA THR A 185 -6.41 8.52 -5.28
C THR A 185 -5.83 9.57 -6.23
N ASP A 186 -4.58 9.95 -6.04
CA ASP A 186 -3.83 10.78 -6.97
C ASP A 186 -2.93 9.95 -7.92
N SER A 187 -2.93 8.64 -7.76
CA SER A 187 -2.16 7.74 -8.62
C SER A 187 -2.72 7.71 -10.04
N SER A 188 -1.84 7.74 -11.02
CA SER A 188 -2.20 7.65 -12.43
C SER A 188 -2.80 6.28 -12.78
N MET A 189 -3.64 6.26 -13.82
CA MET A 189 -4.19 5.00 -14.36
C MET A 189 -3.06 4.06 -14.81
N SER A 190 -1.98 4.60 -15.35
CA SER A 190 -0.79 3.84 -15.77
C SER A 190 -0.11 3.15 -14.60
N PHE A 191 0.08 3.86 -13.50
CA PHE A 191 0.68 3.31 -12.29
C PHE A 191 -0.21 2.22 -11.67
N LEU A 192 -1.50 2.49 -11.48
CA LEU A 192 -2.45 1.51 -10.92
C LEU A 192 -2.50 0.23 -11.78
N SER A 193 -2.49 0.38 -13.11
CA SER A 193 -2.46 -0.78 -14.03
C SER A 193 -1.19 -1.61 -13.87
N ALA A 194 -0.03 -0.96 -13.74
CA ALA A 194 1.25 -1.64 -13.52
C ALA A 194 1.28 -2.38 -12.17
N GLU A 195 0.76 -1.75 -11.12
CA GLU A 195 0.68 -2.33 -9.79
C GLU A 195 -0.23 -3.59 -9.76
N VAL A 196 -1.39 -3.57 -10.43
CA VAL A 196 -2.26 -4.75 -10.54
C VAL A 196 -1.51 -5.91 -11.18
N THR A 197 -0.81 -5.68 -12.29
CA THR A 197 -0.02 -6.74 -12.93
C THR A 197 1.14 -7.20 -12.03
N ARG A 198 1.80 -6.28 -11.32
CA ARG A 198 2.84 -6.60 -10.35
C ARG A 198 2.32 -7.45 -9.19
N GLU A 199 1.10 -7.21 -8.72
CA GLU A 199 0.45 -8.07 -7.72
C GLU A 199 0.32 -9.50 -8.22
N LYS A 200 -0.17 -9.71 -9.45
CA LYS A 200 -0.33 -11.07 -10.01
C LYS A 200 1.02 -11.76 -10.21
N LEU A 201 2.06 -11.01 -10.58
CA LEU A 201 3.43 -11.54 -10.60
C LEU A 201 3.89 -11.95 -9.19
N PHE A 202 3.62 -11.13 -8.15
CA PHE A 202 3.95 -11.46 -6.78
C PHE A 202 3.22 -12.72 -6.29
N LEU A 203 1.97 -12.91 -6.65
CA LEU A 203 1.17 -14.07 -6.25
C LEU A 203 1.62 -15.36 -6.96
N ASN A 204 1.98 -15.29 -8.23
CA ASN A 204 2.29 -16.45 -9.06
C ASN A 204 3.78 -16.82 -9.10
N LEU A 205 4.70 -15.95 -8.69
CA LEU A 205 6.14 -16.21 -8.68
C LEU A 205 6.64 -16.50 -7.26
N TYR A 206 7.74 -17.24 -7.14
CA TYR A 206 8.24 -17.72 -5.86
C TYR A 206 9.64 -17.20 -5.54
N LYS A 207 10.07 -17.36 -4.29
CA LYS A 207 11.38 -17.00 -3.76
C LYS A 207 11.67 -15.50 -3.99
N GLU A 208 12.87 -15.17 -4.46
CA GLU A 208 13.37 -13.80 -4.70
C GLU A 208 12.90 -13.21 -6.03
N LEU A 209 12.31 -14.00 -6.91
CA LEU A 209 11.95 -13.55 -8.26
C LEU A 209 10.97 -12.35 -8.27
N PRO A 210 9.91 -12.29 -7.44
CA PRO A 210 9.03 -11.14 -7.37
C PRO A 210 9.77 -9.82 -7.11
N TYR A 211 10.82 -9.85 -6.29
CA TYR A 211 11.62 -8.67 -5.95
C TYR A 211 12.55 -8.22 -7.07
N SER A 212 12.83 -9.11 -8.03
CA SER A 212 13.69 -8.90 -9.19
C SER A 212 12.94 -8.42 -10.43
N ILE A 213 11.66 -8.07 -10.30
CA ILE A 213 10.78 -7.68 -11.41
C ILE A 213 10.26 -6.26 -11.18
N ALA A 214 10.20 -5.49 -12.26
CA ALA A 214 9.45 -4.24 -12.33
C ALA A 214 8.42 -4.32 -13.47
N VAL A 215 7.34 -3.57 -13.33
CA VAL A 215 6.28 -3.45 -14.35
C VAL A 215 6.08 -1.97 -14.63
N ILE A 216 6.02 -1.61 -15.90
CA ILE A 216 5.60 -0.29 -16.34
C ILE A 216 4.45 -0.42 -17.33
N THR A 217 3.56 0.53 -17.32
CA THR A 217 2.55 0.71 -18.35
C THR A 217 3.09 1.68 -19.40
N GLU A 218 3.40 1.15 -20.58
CA GLU A 218 3.98 1.91 -21.68
C GLU A 218 2.92 2.73 -22.43
N HIS A 219 1.70 2.19 -22.50
CA HIS A 219 0.62 2.83 -23.26
C HIS A 219 -0.74 2.45 -22.72
N ILE A 220 -1.63 3.45 -22.61
CA ILE A 220 -3.08 3.27 -22.38
C ILE A 220 -3.84 4.05 -23.43
N GLN A 221 -4.77 3.38 -24.10
CA GLN A 221 -5.65 3.98 -25.08
C GLN A 221 -7.10 3.60 -24.79
N LYS A 222 -7.99 4.57 -24.83
CA LYS A 222 -9.41 4.35 -24.73
C LYS A 222 -9.99 4.27 -26.14
N ASN A 223 -10.71 3.19 -26.43
CA ASN A 223 -11.41 2.98 -27.70
C ASN A 223 -12.77 3.67 -27.71
N GLU A 224 -13.40 3.76 -28.89
CA GLU A 224 -14.74 4.33 -29.08
C GLU A 224 -15.83 3.57 -28.31
N ASP A 225 -15.70 2.24 -28.19
CA ASP A 225 -16.59 1.36 -27.40
C ASP A 225 -16.34 1.45 -25.89
N LYS A 226 -15.55 2.44 -25.42
CA LYS A 226 -15.11 2.67 -24.03
C LYS A 226 -14.20 1.58 -23.45
N SER A 227 -13.79 0.56 -24.22
CA SER A 227 -12.78 -0.39 -23.78
C SER A 227 -11.39 0.25 -23.69
N LEU A 228 -10.51 -0.34 -22.88
CA LEU A 228 -9.12 0.13 -22.72
C LEU A 228 -8.16 -0.86 -23.37
N ILE A 229 -7.21 -0.34 -24.13
CA ILE A 229 -6.00 -1.07 -24.55
C ILE A 229 -4.88 -0.67 -23.62
N ILE A 230 -4.29 -1.65 -22.93
CA ILE A 230 -3.19 -1.44 -21.98
C ILE A 230 -2.00 -2.28 -22.42
N LYS A 231 -0.88 -1.62 -22.73
CA LYS A 231 0.38 -2.28 -23.07
C LYS A 231 1.38 -2.09 -21.93
N GLN A 232 1.94 -3.20 -21.44
CA GLN A 232 2.86 -3.20 -20.30
C GLN A 232 4.14 -3.96 -20.61
N ILE A 233 5.24 -3.47 -20.01
CA ILE A 233 6.53 -4.14 -20.05
C ILE A 233 6.86 -4.64 -18.64
N ILE A 234 7.16 -5.92 -18.57
CA ILE A 234 7.68 -6.59 -17.38
C ILE A 234 9.19 -6.70 -17.54
N PHE A 235 9.94 -5.99 -16.70
CA PHE A 235 11.40 -6.06 -16.69
C PHE A 235 11.88 -7.12 -15.71
N ALA A 236 12.68 -8.05 -16.22
CA ALA A 236 13.37 -9.07 -15.44
C ALA A 236 14.88 -8.77 -15.42
N LEU A 237 15.56 -8.96 -14.29
CA LEU A 237 17.00 -8.65 -14.18
C LEU A 237 17.89 -9.58 -15.01
N ARG A 238 17.45 -10.81 -15.32
CA ARG A 238 18.26 -11.84 -16.00
C ARG A 238 17.43 -12.66 -16.96
N HIS A 239 18.07 -13.29 -17.95
CA HIS A 239 17.40 -14.18 -18.90
C HIS A 239 16.72 -15.39 -18.21
N SER A 240 17.33 -15.94 -17.15
CA SER A 240 16.70 -17.01 -16.35
C SER A 240 15.39 -16.57 -15.70
N HIS A 241 15.32 -15.32 -15.18
CA HIS A 241 14.10 -14.75 -14.63
C HIS A 241 13.02 -14.58 -15.70
N LYS A 242 13.39 -14.09 -16.91
CA LYS A 242 12.47 -13.98 -18.04
C LYS A 242 11.86 -15.33 -18.40
N LYS A 243 12.67 -16.42 -18.47
CA LYS A 243 12.17 -17.76 -18.75
C LYS A 243 11.13 -18.22 -17.72
N ILE A 244 11.35 -17.96 -16.43
CA ILE A 244 10.41 -18.34 -15.36
C ILE A 244 9.13 -17.51 -15.45
N VAL A 245 9.21 -16.21 -15.73
CA VAL A 245 8.03 -15.33 -15.92
C VAL A 245 7.18 -15.81 -17.08
N LEU A 246 7.80 -16.15 -18.20
CA LEU A 246 7.08 -16.71 -19.37
C LEU A 246 6.46 -18.08 -19.05
N GLY A 247 7.23 -18.95 -18.39
CA GLY A 247 6.84 -20.33 -18.14
C GLY A 247 6.95 -21.21 -19.41
N LYS A 248 6.66 -22.49 -19.26
CA LYS A 248 6.62 -23.43 -20.39
C LYS A 248 5.53 -22.98 -21.36
N ASP A 249 5.88 -22.86 -22.63
CA ASP A 249 4.99 -22.44 -23.74
C ASP A 249 4.18 -21.16 -23.46
N GLY A 250 4.75 -20.25 -22.64
CA GLY A 250 4.08 -19.02 -22.24
C GLY A 250 2.97 -19.20 -21.20
N GLY A 251 2.84 -20.36 -20.58
CA GLY A 251 1.74 -20.69 -19.66
C GLY A 251 1.64 -19.76 -18.45
N ASN A 252 2.77 -19.38 -17.85
CA ASN A 252 2.78 -18.48 -16.67
C ASN A 252 2.31 -17.07 -17.03
N ILE A 253 2.89 -16.47 -18.08
CA ILE A 253 2.54 -15.10 -18.47
C ILE A 253 1.08 -15.02 -18.95
N LYS A 254 0.56 -16.07 -19.61
CA LYS A 254 -0.84 -16.17 -20.00
C LYS A 254 -1.77 -16.16 -18.77
N LYS A 255 -1.46 -16.98 -17.75
CA LYS A 255 -2.21 -17.01 -16.49
C LYS A 255 -2.19 -15.64 -15.80
N ILE A 256 -1.01 -15.05 -15.63
CA ILE A 256 -0.82 -13.72 -15.03
C ILE A 256 -1.62 -12.66 -15.80
N GLY A 257 -1.58 -12.68 -17.12
CA GLY A 257 -2.33 -11.76 -17.98
C GLY A 257 -3.83 -11.86 -17.80
N ILE A 258 -4.37 -13.08 -17.71
CA ILE A 258 -5.81 -13.31 -17.46
C ILE A 258 -6.21 -12.76 -16.10
N GLU A 259 -5.47 -13.10 -15.03
CA GLU A 259 -5.75 -12.64 -13.67
C GLU A 259 -5.65 -11.10 -13.54
N ALA A 260 -4.64 -10.50 -14.18
CA ALA A 260 -4.45 -9.05 -14.18
C ALA A 260 -5.58 -8.35 -14.96
N ARG A 261 -5.94 -8.86 -16.14
CA ARG A 261 -7.03 -8.29 -16.95
C ARG A 261 -8.35 -8.26 -16.18
N VAL A 262 -8.74 -9.38 -15.57
CA VAL A 262 -10.00 -9.45 -14.79
C VAL A 262 -10.01 -8.44 -13.65
N GLU A 263 -8.87 -8.23 -12.99
CA GLU A 263 -8.75 -7.25 -11.92
C GLU A 263 -8.82 -5.80 -12.44
N LEU A 264 -8.18 -5.52 -13.59
CA LEU A 264 -8.23 -4.21 -14.25
C LEU A 264 -9.64 -3.86 -14.75
N GLU A 265 -10.37 -4.85 -15.28
CA GLU A 265 -11.77 -4.68 -15.69
C GLU A 265 -12.67 -4.28 -14.51
N LYS A 266 -12.43 -4.87 -13.32
CA LYS A 266 -13.13 -4.49 -12.09
C LYS A 266 -12.74 -3.09 -11.61
N LEU A 267 -11.44 -2.77 -11.68
CA LEU A 267 -10.92 -1.48 -11.20
C LEU A 267 -11.42 -0.31 -12.04
N PHE A 268 -11.42 -0.47 -13.37
CA PHE A 268 -11.80 0.59 -14.33
C PHE A 268 -13.25 0.52 -14.79
N GLU A 269 -14.00 -0.49 -14.35
CA GLU A 269 -15.42 -0.68 -14.68
C GLU A 269 -15.69 -0.72 -16.19
N CYS A 270 -14.71 -1.24 -16.97
CA CYS A 270 -14.80 -1.35 -18.42
C CYS A 270 -14.02 -2.56 -18.94
N LYS A 271 -14.26 -2.96 -20.20
CA LYS A 271 -13.51 -4.02 -20.87
C LYS A 271 -12.05 -3.62 -21.07
N VAL A 272 -11.10 -4.54 -20.80
CA VAL A 272 -9.66 -4.31 -20.91
C VAL A 272 -9.00 -5.32 -21.86
N HIS A 273 -8.24 -4.79 -22.82
CA HIS A 273 -7.33 -5.55 -23.68
C HIS A 273 -5.91 -5.37 -23.15
N LEU A 274 -5.37 -6.37 -22.41
CA LEU A 274 -4.07 -6.30 -21.76
C LEU A 274 -3.01 -7.03 -22.60
N PHE A 275 -1.92 -6.33 -22.94
CA PHE A 275 -0.76 -6.86 -23.64
C PHE A 275 0.47 -6.79 -22.75
N LEU A 276 1.10 -7.93 -22.47
CA LEU A 276 2.26 -8.05 -21.61
C LEU A 276 3.50 -8.44 -22.42
N PHE A 277 4.57 -7.68 -22.28
CA PHE A 277 5.87 -7.93 -22.89
C PHE A 277 6.93 -8.14 -21.81
N VAL A 278 7.79 -9.17 -21.94
CA VAL A 278 8.85 -9.44 -20.97
C VAL A 278 10.20 -9.09 -21.59
N LYS A 279 10.87 -8.11 -21.01
CA LYS A 279 12.22 -7.65 -21.42
C LYS A 279 13.23 -7.94 -20.31
N VAL A 280 14.50 -8.14 -20.66
CA VAL A 280 15.59 -8.24 -19.70
C VAL A 280 16.25 -6.87 -19.60
N ARG A 281 16.29 -6.29 -18.39
CA ARG A 281 16.97 -5.00 -18.12
C ARG A 281 17.37 -4.94 -16.64
N TYR A 282 18.56 -4.40 -16.37
CA TYR A 282 19.02 -4.14 -14.99
C TYR A 282 18.41 -2.84 -14.47
N TRP A 283 17.15 -2.88 -14.05
CA TRP A 283 16.33 -1.72 -13.70
C TRP A 283 16.62 -1.16 -12.27
N ILE A 284 17.31 -1.92 -11.41
CA ILE A 284 17.59 -1.50 -10.01
C ILE A 284 18.51 -0.26 -9.95
N GLU A 285 19.30 0.02 -10.97
CA GLU A 285 20.11 1.25 -11.04
C GLU A 285 19.27 2.49 -11.34
N HIS A 286 18.12 2.32 -11.95
CA HIS A 286 17.20 3.37 -12.38
C HIS A 286 15.89 3.33 -11.59
N LEU A 287 15.96 3.14 -10.27
CA LEU A 287 14.76 3.00 -9.42
C LEU A 287 13.75 4.14 -9.59
N GLY A 288 14.25 5.37 -9.85
CA GLY A 288 13.38 6.52 -10.08
C GLY A 288 12.44 6.36 -11.29
N GLU A 289 12.89 5.71 -12.37
CA GLU A 289 12.07 5.48 -13.58
C GLU A 289 10.94 4.45 -13.36
N TYR A 290 11.09 3.55 -12.35
CA TYR A 290 10.22 2.39 -12.14
C TYR A 290 9.40 2.45 -10.85
N MET A 291 9.62 3.49 -10.05
CA MET A 291 8.99 3.66 -8.74
C MET A 291 8.28 5.00 -8.60
N LEU A 292 8.37 5.88 -9.59
CA LEU A 292 7.64 7.14 -9.60
C LEU A 292 6.32 6.96 -10.34
N ASP A 293 5.27 7.50 -9.75
CA ASP A 293 4.02 7.81 -10.43
C ASP A 293 4.27 9.16 -11.14
N VAL A 294 4.61 9.10 -12.43
CA VAL A 294 4.88 10.29 -13.25
C VAL A 294 3.60 10.76 -13.90
#